data_35d703ba368bb79fbb03c4028b2e9636
#
_entry.id   35d703ba368bb79fbb03c4028b2e9636
#
_cell.length_a   1.000
_cell.length_b   1.000
_cell.length_c   1.000
_cell.angle_alpha   90.00
_cell.angle_beta   90.00
_cell.angle_gamma   90.00
#
_symmetry.space_group_name_H-M   'P 1'
#
loop_
_entity.id
_entity.type
_entity.pdbx_description
1 polymer ?
#
loop_
_entity_poly.entity_id
_entity_poly.type
_entity_poly.pdbx_seq_one_letter_code
_entity_poly.pdbx_strand_id
1 'polypeptide(L)'
;NKRILTTGYNGAPSGIKSCVEKGSCLRDELGIPSGTKAEICHGVHAEQNAIIQAARMGINIEGATLYCTHKPCSICAKMIINAGIVRVVFENDYPDDFTTKLFDEAGIEVCKYADVENA
;
A
#
# COMPACT_ATOMS: atom_id res chain seq x y z
N ASN A 1 1.44 7.42 20.53
CA ASN A 1 1.91 6.08 20.61
C ASN A 1 2.75 5.72 19.39
N LYS A 2 4.04 5.50 19.61
CA LYS A 2 5.00 5.38 18.52
C LYS A 2 5.54 3.95 18.39
N ARG A 3 4.64 3.01 18.28
CA ARG A 3 5.03 1.60 18.16
C ARG A 3 4.66 1.07 16.78
N ILE A 4 5.58 0.32 16.18
CA ILE A 4 5.30 -0.38 14.92
C ILE A 4 4.40 -1.56 15.23
N LEU A 5 3.22 -1.60 14.60
CA LEU A 5 2.23 -2.66 14.80
C LEU A 5 2.40 -3.78 13.78
N THR A 6 2.71 -3.41 12.53
CA THR A 6 2.88 -4.37 11.45
C THR A 6 3.75 -3.75 10.36
N THR A 7 4.31 -4.59 9.51
CA THR A 7 5.09 -4.14 8.36
C THR A 7 4.68 -4.94 7.14
N GLY A 8 5.05 -4.44 5.96
CA GLY A 8 4.80 -5.12 4.71
C GLY A 8 5.73 -4.63 3.63
N TYR A 9 5.96 -5.48 2.65
CA TYR A 9 6.74 -5.14 1.46
C TYR A 9 6.09 -5.80 0.26
N ASN A 10 6.42 -5.32 -0.94
CA ASN A 10 5.88 -5.91 -2.17
C ASN A 10 6.42 -7.32 -2.34
N GLY A 11 5.55 -8.26 -2.63
CA GLY A 11 5.98 -9.63 -2.83
C GLY A 11 4.83 -10.51 -3.31
N ALA A 12 5.16 -11.68 -3.84
CA ALA A 12 4.17 -12.64 -4.27
C ALA A 12 3.47 -13.27 -3.06
N PRO A 13 2.24 -13.77 -3.25
CA PRO A 13 1.57 -14.51 -2.18
C PRO A 13 2.41 -15.71 -1.73
N SER A 14 2.19 -16.15 -0.50
CA SER A 14 2.94 -17.29 0.06
C SER A 14 2.79 -18.51 -0.85
N GLY A 15 3.92 -19.12 -1.20
CA GLY A 15 3.93 -20.29 -2.07
C GLY A 15 3.97 -20.00 -3.56
N ILE A 16 3.88 -18.72 -3.96
CA ILE A 16 3.96 -18.30 -5.36
C ILE A 16 5.31 -17.64 -5.60
N LYS A 17 5.96 -17.94 -6.71
CA LYS A 17 7.24 -17.33 -7.03
C LYS A 17 7.08 -15.84 -7.31
N SER A 18 7.98 -15.04 -6.73
CA SER A 18 8.00 -13.59 -6.98
C SER A 18 8.46 -13.32 -8.42
N CYS A 19 8.26 -12.09 -8.88
CA CYS A 19 8.74 -11.69 -10.21
C CYS A 19 10.25 -11.82 -10.31
N VAL A 20 10.97 -11.57 -9.21
CA VAL A 20 12.42 -11.72 -9.17
C VAL A 20 12.81 -13.19 -9.36
N GLU A 21 12.13 -14.11 -8.68
CA GLU A 21 12.39 -15.55 -8.78
C GLU A 21 12.07 -16.10 -10.16
N LYS A 22 11.02 -15.57 -10.80
CA LYS A 22 10.63 -15.96 -12.15
C LYS A 22 11.51 -15.35 -13.22
N GLY A 23 12.20 -14.26 -12.92
CA GLY A 23 13.01 -13.51 -13.85
C GLY A 23 12.26 -12.48 -14.68
N SER A 24 10.94 -12.41 -14.55
CA SER A 24 10.11 -11.40 -15.24
C SER A 24 8.77 -11.23 -14.56
N CYS A 25 8.16 -10.05 -14.76
CA CYS A 25 6.81 -9.77 -14.30
C CYS A 25 5.80 -10.28 -15.31
N LEU A 26 4.72 -10.90 -14.84
CA LEU A 26 3.67 -11.42 -15.73
C LEU A 26 3.10 -10.32 -16.63
N ARG A 27 2.95 -9.10 -16.13
CA ARG A 27 2.49 -7.99 -16.95
C ARG A 27 3.46 -7.71 -18.11
N ASP A 28 4.76 -7.80 -17.86
CA ASP A 28 5.77 -7.61 -18.89
C ASP A 28 5.70 -8.73 -19.92
N GLU A 29 5.52 -9.97 -19.47
CA GLU A 29 5.38 -11.13 -20.35
C GLU A 29 4.18 -10.99 -21.28
N LEU A 30 3.10 -10.40 -20.81
CA LEU A 30 1.88 -10.20 -21.60
C LEU A 30 1.86 -8.86 -22.34
N GLY A 31 2.93 -8.06 -22.22
CA GLY A 31 3.02 -6.77 -22.89
C GLY A 31 2.07 -5.72 -22.32
N ILE A 32 1.66 -5.85 -21.07
CA ILE A 32 0.73 -4.93 -20.42
C ILE A 32 1.53 -3.76 -19.84
N PRO A 33 1.14 -2.50 -20.13
CA PRO A 33 1.84 -1.34 -19.58
C PRO A 33 1.89 -1.33 -18.06
N SER A 34 3.02 -0.87 -17.53
CA SER A 34 3.18 -0.70 -16.09
C SER A 34 2.08 0.22 -15.54
N GLY A 35 1.58 -0.12 -14.34
CA GLY A 35 0.54 0.65 -13.68
C GLY A 35 -0.87 0.29 -14.11
N THR A 36 -1.04 -0.68 -15.04
CA THR A 36 -2.34 -1.16 -15.48
C THR A 36 -2.46 -2.64 -15.20
N LYS A 37 -3.70 -3.15 -15.14
CA LYS A 37 -3.97 -4.56 -14.95
C LYS A 37 -3.25 -5.14 -13.73
N ALA A 38 -3.32 -4.44 -12.60
CA ALA A 38 -2.66 -4.86 -11.36
C ALA A 38 -3.08 -6.27 -10.92
N GLU A 39 -4.28 -6.69 -11.27
CA GLU A 39 -4.82 -8.01 -10.92
C GLU A 39 -4.05 -9.16 -11.55
N ILE A 40 -3.33 -8.91 -12.64
CA ILE A 40 -2.54 -9.94 -13.33
C ILE A 40 -1.17 -10.11 -12.68
N CYS A 41 -0.64 -9.06 -12.07
CA CYS A 41 0.65 -9.14 -11.39
C CYS A 41 0.54 -10.06 -10.16
N HIS A 42 1.51 -10.96 -9.97
CA HIS A 42 1.54 -11.86 -8.82
C HIS A 42 1.97 -11.15 -7.55
N GLY A 43 2.49 -9.93 -7.63
CA GLY A 43 2.94 -9.19 -6.46
C GLY A 43 1.77 -8.66 -5.65
N VAL A 44 1.87 -8.79 -4.34
CA VAL A 44 0.97 -8.15 -3.40
C VAL A 44 1.64 -6.85 -2.95
N HIS A 45 0.90 -5.75 -2.95
CA HIS A 45 1.46 -4.45 -2.57
C HIS A 45 1.86 -4.43 -1.10
N ALA A 46 2.86 -3.62 -0.76
CA ALA A 46 3.36 -3.51 0.61
C ALA A 46 2.24 -3.13 1.58
N GLU A 47 1.39 -2.18 1.21
CA GLU A 47 0.27 -1.74 2.03
C GLU A 47 -0.73 -2.86 2.28
N GLN A 48 -1.01 -3.65 1.24
CA GLN A 48 -1.89 -4.81 1.35
C GLN A 48 -1.29 -5.85 2.30
N ASN A 49 0.00 -6.14 2.14
CA ASN A 49 0.70 -7.11 3.00
C ASN A 49 0.73 -6.67 4.45
N ALA A 50 0.92 -5.38 4.72
CA ALA A 50 0.91 -4.87 6.09
C ALA A 50 -0.47 -5.07 6.74
N ILE A 51 -1.54 -4.79 6.02
CA ILE A 51 -2.92 -4.95 6.51
C ILE A 51 -3.23 -6.43 6.71
N ILE A 52 -2.88 -7.27 5.73
CA ILE A 52 -3.11 -8.71 5.81
C ILE A 52 -2.34 -9.32 6.98
N GLN A 53 -1.09 -8.90 7.17
CA GLN A 53 -0.27 -9.36 8.29
C GLN A 53 -0.93 -9.01 9.62
N ALA A 54 -1.45 -7.81 9.76
CA ALA A 54 -2.17 -7.40 10.96
C ALA A 54 -3.39 -8.30 11.20
N ALA A 55 -4.16 -8.55 10.15
CA ALA A 55 -5.34 -9.41 10.24
C ALA A 55 -4.96 -10.83 10.64
N ARG A 56 -3.92 -11.37 10.01
CA ARG A 56 -3.47 -12.73 10.28
C ARG A 56 -2.96 -12.89 11.71
N MET A 57 -2.29 -11.88 12.24
CA MET A 57 -1.72 -11.91 13.57
C MET A 57 -2.66 -11.39 14.66
N GLY A 58 -3.86 -10.97 14.29
CA GLY A 58 -4.83 -10.46 15.25
C GLY A 58 -4.45 -9.10 15.84
N ILE A 59 -3.75 -8.27 15.10
CA ILE A 59 -3.30 -6.96 15.56
C ILE A 59 -4.32 -5.91 15.13
N ASN A 60 -4.80 -5.11 16.09
CA ASN A 60 -5.72 -4.02 15.81
C ASN A 60 -4.95 -2.80 15.29
N ILE A 61 -5.27 -2.38 14.07
CA ILE A 61 -4.64 -1.21 13.44
C ILE A 61 -5.59 -0.03 13.26
N GLU A 62 -6.78 -0.10 13.84
CA GLU A 62 -7.71 1.03 13.81
C GLU A 62 -7.09 2.25 14.47
N GLY A 63 -7.20 3.41 13.82
CA GLY A 63 -6.61 4.65 14.32
C GLY A 63 -5.12 4.79 14.06
N ALA A 64 -4.52 3.83 13.35
CA ALA A 64 -3.08 3.84 13.10
C ALA A 64 -2.69 4.80 11.98
N THR A 65 -1.39 5.06 11.88
CA THR A 65 -0.77 5.79 10.78
C THR A 65 -0.02 4.80 9.91
N LEU A 66 -0.19 4.91 8.60
CA LEU A 66 0.55 4.11 7.62
C LEU A 66 1.68 4.94 7.02
N TYR A 67 2.89 4.41 7.10
CA TYR A 67 4.07 5.00 6.45
C TYR A 67 4.42 4.16 5.24
N CYS A 68 4.53 4.77 4.07
CA CYS A 68 4.83 4.05 2.84
C CYS A 68 5.83 4.82 1.98
N THR A 69 6.52 4.09 1.11
CA THR A 69 7.52 4.69 0.23
C THR A 69 6.88 5.50 -0.89
N HIS A 70 5.75 5.02 -1.39
CA HIS A 70 5.00 5.70 -2.45
C HIS A 70 3.55 5.88 -2.00
N LYS A 71 2.90 6.93 -2.50
CA LYS A 71 1.49 7.16 -2.24
C LYS A 71 0.70 5.93 -2.70
N PRO A 72 -0.22 5.41 -1.87
CA PRO A 72 -0.98 4.19 -2.21
C PRO A 72 -1.83 4.37 -3.47
N CYS A 73 -2.00 3.29 -4.22
CA CYS A 73 -2.92 3.27 -5.35
C CYS A 73 -4.38 3.20 -4.86
N SER A 74 -5.32 3.31 -5.79
CA SER A 74 -6.75 3.31 -5.44
C SER A 74 -7.20 2.01 -4.78
N ILE A 75 -6.66 0.87 -5.21
CA ILE A 75 -7.00 -0.41 -4.60
C ILE A 75 -6.54 -0.45 -3.15
N CYS A 76 -5.29 -0.05 -2.89
CA CYS A 76 -4.76 0.01 -1.54
C CYS A 76 -5.48 1.06 -0.69
N ALA A 77 -5.86 2.20 -1.29
CA ALA A 77 -6.59 3.26 -0.58
C ALA A 77 -7.91 2.74 0.00
N LYS A 78 -8.65 1.98 -0.76
CA LYS A 78 -9.92 1.40 -0.29
C LYS A 78 -9.70 0.47 0.89
N MET A 79 -8.65 -0.34 0.85
CA MET A 79 -8.31 -1.24 1.96
C MET A 79 -7.87 -0.47 3.20
N ILE A 80 -7.08 0.58 3.01
CA ILE A 80 -6.60 1.45 4.09
C ILE A 80 -7.80 2.08 4.81
N ILE A 81 -8.75 2.60 4.05
CA ILE A 81 -9.96 3.21 4.60
C ILE A 81 -10.73 2.20 5.45
N ASN A 82 -10.99 1.02 4.91
CA ASN A 82 -11.75 0.00 5.61
C ASN A 82 -11.00 -0.62 6.80
N ALA A 83 -9.68 -0.54 6.79
CA ALA A 83 -8.87 -1.02 7.92
C ALA A 83 -8.89 -0.07 9.12
N GLY A 84 -9.46 1.13 8.95
CA GLY A 84 -9.55 2.09 10.04
C GLY A 84 -8.31 2.94 10.24
N ILE A 85 -7.38 2.94 9.26
CA ILE A 85 -6.21 3.80 9.30
C ILE A 85 -6.66 5.25 9.09
N VAL A 86 -6.14 6.16 9.90
CA VAL A 86 -6.58 7.56 9.90
C VAL A 86 -5.60 8.53 9.27
N ARG A 87 -4.38 8.07 9.02
CA ARG A 87 -3.32 8.93 8.47
C ARG A 87 -2.40 8.11 7.58
N VAL A 88 -2.02 8.70 6.44
CA VAL A 88 -1.06 8.09 5.51
C VAL A 88 0.09 9.06 5.29
N VAL A 89 1.32 8.59 5.48
CA VAL A 89 2.54 9.36 5.24
C VAL A 89 3.33 8.65 4.15
N PHE A 90 3.64 9.35 3.07
CA PHE A 90 4.37 8.77 1.96
C PHE A 90 5.65 9.57 1.67
N GLU A 91 6.65 8.88 1.12
CA GLU A 91 7.92 9.51 0.76
C GLU A 91 7.88 10.09 -0.66
N ASN A 92 7.39 9.30 -1.61
CA ASN A 92 7.29 9.70 -3.02
C ASN A 92 5.84 9.80 -3.46
N ASP A 93 5.51 10.88 -4.14
CA ASP A 93 4.16 11.08 -4.64
C ASP A 93 3.88 10.20 -5.85
N TYR A 94 2.62 9.87 -6.03
CA TYR A 94 2.13 9.13 -7.18
C TYR A 94 0.89 9.87 -7.68
N PRO A 95 0.91 10.40 -8.90
CA PRO A 95 -0.20 11.22 -9.40
C PRO A 95 -1.45 10.38 -9.67
N ASP A 96 -2.38 10.43 -8.73
CA ASP A 96 -3.65 9.70 -8.81
C ASP A 96 -4.72 10.52 -8.09
N ASP A 97 -5.42 11.34 -8.86
CA ASP A 97 -6.47 12.21 -8.31
C ASP A 97 -7.62 11.42 -7.70
N PHE A 98 -7.91 10.24 -8.25
CA PHE A 98 -8.98 9.39 -7.72
C PHE A 98 -8.66 8.95 -6.29
N THR A 99 -7.43 8.51 -6.06
CA THR A 99 -6.98 8.12 -4.73
C THR A 99 -7.06 9.29 -3.75
N THR A 100 -6.62 10.48 -4.19
CA THR A 100 -6.68 11.68 -3.36
C THR A 100 -8.11 11.99 -2.96
N LYS A 101 -9.06 11.91 -3.89
CA LYS A 101 -10.47 12.13 -3.60
C LYS A 101 -11.04 11.11 -2.63
N LEU A 102 -10.65 9.85 -2.75
CA LEU A 102 -11.08 8.81 -1.83
C LEU A 102 -10.65 9.12 -0.40
N PHE A 103 -9.40 9.50 -0.22
CA PHE A 103 -8.88 9.83 1.12
C PHE A 103 -9.55 11.08 1.69
N ASP A 104 -9.76 12.10 0.87
CA ASP A 104 -10.44 13.33 1.29
C ASP A 104 -11.86 13.02 1.76
N GLU A 105 -12.60 12.26 0.97
CA GLU A 105 -13.97 11.90 1.30
C GLU A 105 -14.06 11.08 2.59
N ALA A 106 -13.09 10.20 2.82
CA ALA A 106 -13.02 9.37 4.01
C ALA A 106 -12.48 10.11 5.23
N GLY A 107 -11.97 11.33 5.07
CA GLY A 107 -11.42 12.10 6.17
C GLY A 107 -10.05 11.64 6.63
N ILE A 108 -9.30 10.97 5.77
CA ILE A 108 -7.97 10.48 6.10
C ILE A 108 -6.94 11.56 5.78
N GLU A 109 -6.07 11.85 6.76
CA GLU A 109 -4.98 12.80 6.58
C GLU A 109 -3.90 12.16 5.72
N VAL A 110 -3.47 12.87 4.68
CA VAL A 110 -2.40 12.39 3.79
C VAL A 110 -1.31 13.44 3.74
N CYS A 111 -0.08 13.06 4.02
CA CYS A 111 1.05 14.00 4.03
C CYS A 111 2.33 13.36 3.52
N LYS A 112 3.22 14.23 3.05
CA LYS A 112 4.56 13.81 2.63
C LYS A 112 5.46 13.64 3.84
N TYR A 113 6.32 12.65 3.81
CA TYR A 113 7.26 12.38 4.89
C TYR A 113 8.16 13.58 5.19
N ALA A 114 8.62 14.27 4.15
CA ALA A 114 9.48 15.45 4.30
C ALA A 114 8.79 16.55 5.12
N ASP A 115 7.49 16.72 4.97
CA ASP A 115 6.73 17.74 5.70
C ASP A 115 6.55 17.35 7.16
N VAL A 116 6.42 16.06 7.44
CA VAL A 116 6.27 15.53 8.80
C VAL A 116 7.58 15.64 9.56
N GLU A 117 8.70 15.36 8.89
CA GLU A 117 10.02 15.38 9.50
C GLU A 117 10.39 16.75 10.06
N ASN A 118 9.86 17.80 9.47
CA ASN A 118 10.13 19.18 9.87
C ASN A 118 9.14 19.73 10.91
N ALA A 119 8.23 18.90 11.34
CA ALA A 119 7.20 19.32 12.29
C ALA A 119 7.65 19.22 13.75
#